data_d5bda6f59e1b48a6d9c120a77fb3afa9
#
_entry.id   d5bda6f59e1b48a6d9c120a77fb3afa9
#
_cell.length_a   1.000
_cell.length_b   1.000
_cell.length_c   1.000
_cell.angle_alpha   90.00
_cell.angle_beta   90.00
_cell.angle_gamma   90.00
#
_symmetry.space_group_name_H-M   'P 1'
#
loop_
_entity.id
_entity.type
_entity.pdbx_description
1 polymer ?
#
loop_
_entity_poly.entity_id
_entity_poly.type
_entity_poly.pdbx_seq_one_letter_code
_entity_poly.pdbx_strand_id
1 'polypeptide(L)'
;MAFKNAFYAQSGGVTAVINASAAGVLETARQHSDKIGNVYAGRNGIIGALTEDLIDTNAESAAAIAALRHTPSGAFGSCRYKLKSLEQNRREYERLIEIFKAHDIGYFFYNGGGDSADTCLKVSQLADTLGYPIQAIHVPKTVDNDLPITDCCPGFGSVAKYIAVSTREASFDVASMSKTSTKVFILEVMGRHAGWIAAAGGLASSPDCEIPVVILFPEVTFDKEKFLAKVDRCVKEFGYCSVVVSEGVKGNDGNFLSDQGLRDAFGHAQLGGVAPVVANIIKDGLGLKYHWGVADYLQRAARHIASKTDVEQAYAMGKAAVEYAIAGHNSVMPTIVRQSNAPYKWTVGMAQLSNVANVEKMMPAEFISDDGFGITPACREYLSPLIEGEDYPPYKNGLPDYVRLKNVAVAKKLSEFKL
;
A
#
# COMPACT_ATOMS: atom_id res chain seq x y z
N MET A 1 -28.21 -14.08 -8.68
CA MET A 1 -28.31 -14.37 -7.25
C MET A 1 -29.53 -13.71 -6.67
N ALA A 2 -30.05 -14.26 -5.54
CA ALA A 2 -31.02 -13.54 -4.74
C ALA A 2 -30.39 -12.24 -4.20
N PHE A 3 -31.22 -11.24 -3.94
CA PHE A 3 -30.83 -10.01 -3.24
C PHE A 3 -30.13 -10.32 -1.92
N LYS A 4 -28.93 -9.79 -1.70
CA LYS A 4 -28.09 -10.03 -0.53
C LYS A 4 -27.38 -8.77 -0.09
N ASN A 5 -27.01 -8.70 1.19
CA ASN A 5 -26.13 -7.66 1.72
C ASN A 5 -24.67 -7.94 1.35
N ALA A 6 -23.84 -6.92 1.46
CA ALA A 6 -22.41 -7.02 1.28
C ALA A 6 -21.68 -6.74 2.60
N PHE A 7 -20.50 -7.34 2.75
CA PHE A 7 -19.54 -7.00 3.78
C PHE A 7 -18.28 -6.43 3.12
N TYR A 8 -17.78 -5.32 3.65
CA TYR A 8 -16.52 -4.67 3.25
C TYR A 8 -15.59 -4.56 4.45
N ALA A 9 -14.31 -4.85 4.27
CA ALA A 9 -13.31 -4.64 5.32
C ALA A 9 -11.96 -4.18 4.76
N GLN A 10 -11.26 -3.36 5.53
CA GLN A 10 -9.91 -2.88 5.28
C GLN A 10 -8.91 -3.68 6.10
N SER A 11 -7.77 -4.05 5.50
CA SER A 11 -6.82 -4.98 6.09
C SER A 11 -5.38 -4.51 5.95
N GLY A 12 -4.60 -4.72 7.00
CA GLY A 12 -3.18 -4.43 7.05
C GLY A 12 -2.84 -2.95 7.14
N GLY A 13 -1.63 -2.58 6.72
CA GLY A 13 -1.20 -1.19 6.63
C GLY A 13 -2.08 -0.39 5.66
N VAL A 14 -2.47 0.81 6.06
CA VAL A 14 -3.32 1.68 5.25
C VAL A 14 -2.51 2.46 4.22
N THR A 15 -3.18 3.07 3.22
CA THR A 15 -2.58 3.93 2.21
C THR A 15 -3.29 5.27 2.13
N ALA A 16 -2.71 6.23 1.41
CA ALA A 16 -3.35 7.51 1.13
C ALA A 16 -4.66 7.36 0.31
N VAL A 17 -4.84 6.24 -0.41
CA VAL A 17 -5.94 6.01 -1.36
C VAL A 17 -6.84 4.83 -1.01
N ILE A 18 -6.63 4.15 0.12
CA ILE A 18 -7.45 2.99 0.51
C ILE A 18 -8.94 3.35 0.62
N ASN A 19 -9.25 4.57 1.04
CA ASN A 19 -10.62 5.06 1.11
C ASN A 19 -11.21 5.43 -0.28
N ALA A 20 -10.39 5.71 -1.29
CA ALA A 20 -10.85 5.83 -2.66
C ALA A 20 -11.36 4.48 -3.19
N SER A 21 -10.69 3.38 -2.85
CA SER A 21 -11.20 2.02 -3.12
C SER A 21 -12.52 1.75 -2.37
N ALA A 22 -12.61 2.15 -1.10
CA ALA A 22 -13.85 2.04 -0.33
C ALA A 22 -14.99 2.82 -0.98
N ALA A 23 -14.74 4.07 -1.41
CA ALA A 23 -15.73 4.87 -2.14
C ALA A 23 -16.20 4.15 -3.43
N GLY A 24 -15.27 3.57 -4.19
CA GLY A 24 -15.58 2.78 -5.38
C GLY A 24 -16.52 1.61 -5.08
N VAL A 25 -16.27 0.86 -4.00
CA VAL A 25 -17.15 -0.23 -3.56
C VAL A 25 -18.53 0.31 -3.15
N LEU A 26 -18.57 1.30 -2.26
CA LEU A 26 -19.83 1.77 -1.67
C LEU A 26 -20.73 2.49 -2.67
N GLU A 27 -20.17 3.35 -3.50
CA GLU A 27 -20.95 4.07 -4.54
C GLU A 27 -21.49 3.10 -5.58
N THR A 28 -20.68 2.12 -6.02
CA THR A 28 -21.12 1.14 -7.02
C THR A 28 -22.17 0.19 -6.45
N ALA A 29 -22.01 -0.28 -5.21
CA ALA A 29 -23.02 -1.09 -4.55
C ALA A 29 -24.37 -0.34 -4.46
N ARG A 30 -24.38 0.94 -4.13
CA ARG A 30 -25.59 1.76 -4.09
C ARG A 30 -26.24 1.94 -5.46
N GLN A 31 -25.45 1.98 -6.55
CA GLN A 31 -25.98 2.03 -7.92
C GLN A 31 -26.66 0.71 -8.33
N HIS A 32 -26.32 -0.38 -7.69
CA HIS A 32 -26.87 -1.72 -7.93
C HIS A 32 -27.75 -2.18 -6.75
N SER A 33 -28.56 -1.29 -6.19
CA SER A 33 -29.43 -1.57 -5.06
C SER A 33 -30.54 -2.59 -5.35
N ASP A 34 -30.70 -2.99 -6.60
CA ASP A 34 -31.55 -4.11 -7.05
C ASP A 34 -30.90 -5.49 -6.79
N LYS A 35 -29.57 -5.56 -6.59
CA LYS A 35 -28.79 -6.79 -6.37
C LYS A 35 -28.14 -6.84 -5.00
N ILE A 36 -27.58 -5.69 -4.56
CA ILE A 36 -26.91 -5.54 -3.27
C ILE A 36 -27.77 -4.68 -2.36
N GLY A 37 -28.11 -5.20 -1.17
CA GLY A 37 -28.82 -4.48 -0.14
C GLY A 37 -27.90 -3.50 0.61
N ASN A 38 -27.81 -3.66 1.92
CA ASN A 38 -26.88 -2.87 2.72
C ASN A 38 -25.44 -3.33 2.51
N VAL A 39 -24.51 -2.40 2.49
CA VAL A 39 -23.08 -2.70 2.66
C VAL A 39 -22.72 -2.46 4.12
N TYR A 40 -22.32 -3.52 4.81
CA TYR A 40 -21.81 -3.46 6.17
C TYR A 40 -20.29 -3.42 6.16
N ALA A 41 -19.68 -2.44 6.83
CA ALA A 41 -18.24 -2.41 7.00
C ALA A 41 -17.84 -3.04 8.33
N GLY A 42 -16.77 -3.84 8.33
CA GLY A 42 -16.18 -4.38 9.56
C GLY A 42 -15.39 -3.31 10.30
N ARG A 43 -15.77 -2.97 11.53
CA ARG A 43 -14.97 -2.09 12.37
C ARG A 43 -13.65 -2.75 12.69
N ASN A 44 -12.54 -2.08 12.35
CA ASN A 44 -11.19 -2.65 12.47
C ASN A 44 -11.03 -3.95 11.65
N GLY A 45 -11.49 -3.94 10.41
CA GLY A 45 -11.25 -5.01 9.46
C GLY A 45 -12.01 -6.31 9.77
N ILE A 46 -11.34 -7.45 9.59
CA ILE A 46 -11.96 -8.77 9.80
C ILE A 46 -12.32 -9.04 11.27
N ILE A 47 -11.67 -8.37 12.20
CA ILE A 47 -12.02 -8.45 13.63
C ILE A 47 -13.47 -8.01 13.84
N GLY A 48 -13.90 -6.94 13.15
CA GLY A 48 -15.27 -6.46 13.19
C GLY A 48 -16.27 -7.52 12.72
N ALA A 49 -15.92 -8.33 11.71
CA ALA A 49 -16.77 -9.46 11.33
C ALA A 49 -16.79 -10.53 12.42
N LEU A 50 -15.66 -10.96 12.96
CA LEU A 50 -15.59 -12.01 13.99
C LEU A 50 -16.34 -11.64 15.25
N THR A 51 -16.26 -10.38 15.69
CA THR A 51 -16.90 -9.87 16.91
C THR A 51 -18.29 -9.29 16.69
N GLU A 52 -18.80 -9.35 15.45
CA GLU A 52 -20.07 -8.76 15.04
C GLU A 52 -20.14 -7.24 15.34
N ASP A 53 -19.03 -6.54 15.17
CA ASP A 53 -18.96 -5.07 15.23
C ASP A 53 -19.00 -4.51 13.80
N LEU A 54 -20.21 -4.46 13.27
CA LEU A 54 -20.51 -4.03 11.91
C LEU A 54 -20.97 -2.57 11.89
N ILE A 55 -20.59 -1.86 10.85
CA ILE A 55 -20.98 -0.48 10.59
C ILE A 55 -21.96 -0.48 9.41
N ASP A 56 -23.11 0.17 9.58
CA ASP A 56 -24.07 0.41 8.50
C ASP A 56 -23.61 1.61 7.64
N THR A 57 -23.03 1.32 6.48
CA THR A 57 -22.57 2.38 5.58
C THR A 57 -23.73 3.11 4.88
N ASN A 58 -24.94 2.54 4.84
CA ASN A 58 -26.10 3.20 4.26
C ASN A 58 -26.62 4.35 5.14
N ALA A 59 -26.23 4.41 6.42
CA ALA A 59 -26.49 5.54 7.29
C ALA A 59 -25.67 6.80 6.93
N GLU A 60 -24.66 6.66 6.08
CA GLU A 60 -23.84 7.76 5.59
C GLU A 60 -24.46 8.44 4.37
N SER A 61 -24.31 9.77 4.27
CA SER A 61 -24.76 10.51 3.10
C SER A 61 -23.93 10.18 1.87
N ALA A 62 -24.50 10.38 0.67
CA ALA A 62 -23.75 10.23 -0.58
C ALA A 62 -22.52 11.16 -0.63
N ALA A 63 -22.65 12.39 -0.11
CA ALA A 63 -21.54 13.35 -0.05
C ALA A 63 -20.42 12.86 0.89
N ALA A 64 -20.74 12.23 2.04
CA ALA A 64 -19.75 11.68 2.96
C ALA A 64 -18.98 10.50 2.33
N ILE A 65 -19.69 9.63 1.59
CA ILE A 65 -19.03 8.52 0.87
C ILE A 65 -18.14 9.05 -0.25
N ALA A 66 -18.59 10.03 -1.04
CA ALA A 66 -17.78 10.65 -2.08
C ALA A 66 -16.50 11.31 -1.50
N ALA A 67 -16.60 11.96 -0.34
CA ALA A 67 -15.47 12.59 0.33
C ALA A 67 -14.40 11.60 0.85
N LEU A 68 -14.70 10.30 0.93
CA LEU A 68 -13.72 9.26 1.22
C LEU A 68 -12.56 9.26 0.22
N ARG A 69 -12.79 9.65 -1.04
CA ARG A 69 -11.73 9.74 -2.05
C ARG A 69 -10.58 10.65 -1.63
N HIS A 70 -10.88 11.66 -0.81
CA HIS A 70 -9.89 12.65 -0.33
C HIS A 70 -9.42 12.39 1.11
N THR A 71 -9.90 11.33 1.76
CA THR A 71 -9.63 11.05 3.17
C THR A 71 -8.60 9.92 3.31
N PRO A 72 -7.45 10.16 3.97
CA PRO A 72 -6.42 9.15 4.16
C PRO A 72 -6.82 8.10 5.20
N SER A 73 -6.03 7.04 5.31
CA SER A 73 -6.16 5.97 6.29
C SER A 73 -7.43 5.13 6.12
N GLY A 74 -7.74 4.26 7.09
CA GLY A 74 -8.90 3.39 7.02
C GLY A 74 -10.12 4.03 7.68
N ALA A 75 -11.14 4.45 6.91
CA ALA A 75 -12.34 5.10 7.42
C ALA A 75 -13.16 4.22 8.38
N PHE A 76 -13.06 2.89 8.24
CA PHE A 76 -13.73 1.89 9.08
C PHE A 76 -12.76 1.21 10.07
N GLY A 77 -11.52 1.70 10.13
CA GLY A 77 -10.43 1.02 10.81
C GLY A 77 -9.89 -0.16 10.02
N SER A 78 -8.67 -0.57 10.36
CA SER A 78 -7.98 -1.70 9.77
C SER A 78 -7.35 -2.54 10.88
N CYS A 79 -6.99 -3.79 10.58
CA CYS A 79 -6.27 -4.63 11.54
C CYS A 79 -5.16 -5.43 10.87
N ARG A 80 -4.15 -5.77 11.67
CA ARG A 80 -3.13 -6.76 11.35
C ARG A 80 -3.53 -8.07 12.03
N TYR A 81 -4.56 -8.74 11.47
CA TYR A 81 -5.06 -10.01 11.98
C TYR A 81 -5.06 -11.02 10.86
N LYS A 82 -4.24 -12.07 11.01
CA LYS A 82 -4.12 -13.15 10.03
C LYS A 82 -4.93 -14.33 10.52
N LEU A 83 -5.97 -14.69 9.79
CA LEU A 83 -6.66 -15.97 9.98
C LEU A 83 -5.66 -17.09 9.70
N LYS A 84 -5.45 -17.98 10.68
CA LYS A 84 -4.59 -19.16 10.54
C LYS A 84 -5.16 -20.12 9.51
N SER A 85 -4.48 -21.22 9.22
CA SER A 85 -5.04 -22.24 8.34
C SER A 85 -6.36 -22.81 8.89
N LEU A 86 -7.17 -23.40 8.00
CA LEU A 86 -8.43 -24.03 8.41
C LEU A 86 -8.24 -25.12 9.46
N GLU A 87 -7.15 -25.87 9.39
CA GLU A 87 -6.82 -26.92 10.35
C GLU A 87 -6.48 -26.34 11.73
N GLN A 88 -5.85 -25.17 11.77
CA GLN A 88 -5.40 -24.53 13.00
C GLN A 88 -6.51 -23.76 13.71
N ASN A 89 -7.42 -23.14 12.96
CA ASN A 89 -8.46 -22.29 13.55
C ASN A 89 -9.76 -22.28 12.72
N ARG A 90 -10.36 -23.44 12.55
CA ARG A 90 -11.64 -23.62 11.85
C ARG A 90 -12.77 -22.79 12.48
N ARG A 91 -12.75 -22.60 13.80
CA ARG A 91 -13.79 -21.89 14.56
C ARG A 91 -13.97 -20.44 14.10
N GLU A 92 -12.88 -19.71 13.78
CA GLU A 92 -12.98 -18.32 13.30
C GLU A 92 -13.66 -18.26 11.93
N TYR A 93 -13.35 -19.20 11.04
CA TYR A 93 -14.01 -19.27 9.73
C TYR A 93 -15.47 -19.63 9.83
N GLU A 94 -15.82 -20.58 10.70
CA GLU A 94 -17.23 -20.93 10.98
C GLU A 94 -17.97 -19.72 11.55
N ARG A 95 -17.33 -18.97 12.45
CA ARG A 95 -17.88 -17.72 13.00
C ARG A 95 -18.14 -16.67 11.92
N LEU A 96 -17.24 -16.49 10.97
CA LEU A 96 -17.47 -15.59 9.83
C LEU A 96 -18.73 -15.98 9.04
N ILE A 97 -18.89 -17.25 8.75
CA ILE A 97 -20.05 -17.73 8.00
C ILE A 97 -21.35 -17.61 8.83
N GLU A 98 -21.29 -17.80 10.15
CA GLU A 98 -22.44 -17.52 11.04
C GLU A 98 -22.87 -16.06 10.97
N ILE A 99 -21.91 -15.11 11.03
CA ILE A 99 -22.17 -13.69 10.89
C ILE A 99 -22.77 -13.39 9.52
N PHE A 100 -22.19 -13.95 8.46
CA PHE A 100 -22.70 -13.73 7.10
C PHE A 100 -24.13 -14.25 6.93
N LYS A 101 -24.46 -15.41 7.49
CA LYS A 101 -25.82 -15.94 7.51
C LYS A 101 -26.76 -15.05 8.32
N ALA A 102 -26.36 -14.62 9.53
CA ALA A 102 -27.19 -13.81 10.41
C ALA A 102 -27.54 -12.45 9.81
N HIS A 103 -26.63 -11.85 9.05
CA HIS A 103 -26.80 -10.55 8.41
C HIS A 103 -27.12 -10.61 6.91
N ASP A 104 -27.45 -11.79 6.39
CA ASP A 104 -27.82 -12.05 4.99
C ASP A 104 -26.77 -11.53 3.99
N ILE A 105 -25.46 -11.70 4.33
CA ILE A 105 -24.33 -11.27 3.53
C ILE A 105 -24.01 -12.33 2.49
N GLY A 106 -24.05 -11.95 1.21
CA GLY A 106 -23.69 -12.82 0.08
C GLY A 106 -22.51 -12.31 -0.73
N TYR A 107 -22.02 -11.10 -0.41
CA TYR A 107 -20.86 -10.48 -1.06
C TYR A 107 -19.82 -10.10 -0.02
N PHE A 108 -18.57 -10.48 -0.25
CA PHE A 108 -17.46 -10.22 0.64
C PHE A 108 -16.36 -9.47 -0.12
N PHE A 109 -16.13 -8.19 0.22
CA PHE A 109 -15.11 -7.33 -0.34
C PHE A 109 -14.01 -7.11 0.69
N TYR A 110 -12.81 -7.65 0.43
CA TYR A 110 -11.70 -7.56 1.37
C TYR A 110 -10.54 -6.75 0.79
N ASN A 111 -10.34 -5.54 1.30
CA ASN A 111 -9.38 -4.57 0.77
C ASN A 111 -8.05 -4.69 1.52
N GLY A 112 -7.03 -5.23 0.85
CA GLY A 112 -5.74 -5.49 1.50
C GLY A 112 -4.62 -5.96 0.58
N GLY A 113 -3.53 -6.43 1.19
CA GLY A 113 -2.35 -7.00 0.51
C GLY A 113 -2.42 -8.51 0.31
N GLY A 114 -1.26 -9.15 0.12
CA GLY A 114 -1.16 -10.58 -0.17
C GLY A 114 -1.80 -11.50 0.88
N ASP A 115 -1.58 -11.27 2.17
CA ASP A 115 -2.24 -12.02 3.26
C ASP A 115 -3.77 -11.87 3.24
N SER A 116 -4.27 -10.72 2.78
CA SER A 116 -5.71 -10.50 2.65
C SER A 116 -6.29 -11.23 1.45
N ALA A 117 -5.52 -11.37 0.36
CA ALA A 117 -5.89 -12.19 -0.79
C ALA A 117 -6.02 -13.68 -0.39
N ASP A 118 -5.07 -14.19 0.38
CA ASP A 118 -5.10 -15.55 0.93
C ASP A 118 -6.31 -15.76 1.85
N THR A 119 -6.59 -14.81 2.75
CA THR A 119 -7.78 -14.86 3.61
C THR A 119 -9.06 -14.85 2.79
N CYS A 120 -9.16 -13.99 1.77
CA CYS A 120 -10.33 -13.90 0.89
C CYS A 120 -10.58 -15.23 0.16
N LEU A 121 -9.54 -15.88 -0.35
CA LEU A 121 -9.60 -17.18 -0.99
C LEU A 121 -10.11 -18.27 -0.02
N LYS A 122 -9.54 -18.34 1.18
CA LYS A 122 -9.92 -19.33 2.21
C LYS A 122 -11.37 -19.15 2.66
N VAL A 123 -11.81 -17.91 2.87
CA VAL A 123 -13.21 -17.62 3.25
C VAL A 123 -14.17 -18.09 2.17
N SER A 124 -13.86 -17.86 0.88
CA SER A 124 -14.66 -18.36 -0.23
C SER A 124 -14.77 -19.87 -0.24
N GLN A 125 -13.65 -20.58 -0.15
CA GLN A 125 -13.58 -22.05 -0.17
C GLN A 125 -14.38 -22.68 0.98
N LEU A 126 -14.28 -22.10 2.18
CA LEU A 126 -15.02 -22.62 3.32
C LEU A 126 -16.52 -22.32 3.22
N ALA A 127 -16.90 -21.14 2.73
CA ALA A 127 -18.28 -20.78 2.53
C ALA A 127 -18.98 -21.80 1.62
N ASP A 128 -18.34 -22.22 0.53
CA ASP A 128 -18.80 -23.26 -0.36
C ASP A 128 -18.93 -24.62 0.37
N THR A 129 -17.90 -25.01 1.14
CA THR A 129 -17.87 -26.24 1.92
C THR A 129 -19.00 -26.29 2.96
N LEU A 130 -19.34 -25.16 3.58
CA LEU A 130 -20.42 -25.04 4.58
C LEU A 130 -21.82 -24.83 3.96
N GLY A 131 -21.95 -24.91 2.63
CA GLY A 131 -23.20 -24.74 1.91
C GLY A 131 -23.80 -23.33 1.98
N TYR A 132 -22.94 -22.32 2.14
CA TYR A 132 -23.29 -20.89 2.10
C TYR A 132 -22.41 -20.14 1.11
N PRO A 133 -22.60 -20.34 -0.20
CA PRO A 133 -21.76 -19.71 -1.22
C PRO A 133 -21.88 -18.19 -1.19
N ILE A 134 -20.74 -17.52 -1.29
CA ILE A 134 -20.61 -16.06 -1.35
C ILE A 134 -19.74 -15.66 -2.54
N GLN A 135 -19.89 -14.44 -3.05
CA GLN A 135 -18.90 -13.83 -3.93
C GLN A 135 -17.85 -13.11 -3.10
N ALA A 136 -16.67 -13.71 -3.02
CA ALA A 136 -15.53 -13.17 -2.32
C ALA A 136 -14.57 -12.51 -3.33
N ILE A 137 -14.42 -11.20 -3.24
CA ILE A 137 -13.58 -10.40 -4.13
C ILE A 137 -12.53 -9.67 -3.29
N HIS A 138 -11.27 -9.88 -3.63
CA HIS A 138 -10.17 -9.13 -3.03
C HIS A 138 -10.02 -7.79 -3.74
N VAL A 139 -10.03 -6.70 -2.99
CA VAL A 139 -9.75 -5.35 -3.50
C VAL A 139 -8.27 -5.05 -3.26
N PRO A 140 -7.45 -4.89 -4.32
CA PRO A 140 -6.01 -4.76 -4.15
C PRO A 140 -5.63 -3.47 -3.44
N LYS A 141 -4.68 -3.55 -2.50
CA LYS A 141 -4.10 -2.41 -1.79
C LYS A 141 -2.76 -2.81 -1.19
N THR A 142 -1.69 -2.10 -1.54
CA THR A 142 -0.42 -2.10 -0.83
C THR A 142 0.44 -0.94 -1.32
N VAL A 143 1.26 -0.35 -0.43
CA VAL A 143 2.29 0.63 -0.82
C VAL A 143 3.52 -0.07 -1.39
N ASP A 144 3.72 -1.35 -1.10
CA ASP A 144 4.92 -2.13 -1.45
C ASP A 144 4.95 -2.54 -2.92
N ASN A 145 3.84 -2.37 -3.66
CA ASN A 145 3.69 -2.75 -5.07
C ASN A 145 3.99 -4.24 -5.36
N ASP A 146 3.72 -5.10 -4.39
CA ASP A 146 4.15 -6.50 -4.35
C ASP A 146 3.09 -7.53 -4.76
N LEU A 147 1.84 -7.10 -5.08
CA LEU A 147 0.82 -8.02 -5.60
C LEU A 147 1.12 -8.40 -7.05
N PRO A 148 1.08 -9.70 -7.40
CA PRO A 148 1.33 -10.17 -8.76
C PRO A 148 0.14 -9.90 -9.69
N ILE A 149 0.37 -10.06 -11.01
CA ILE A 149 -0.64 -9.98 -12.09
C ILE A 149 -1.25 -8.59 -12.28
N THR A 150 -1.01 -7.64 -11.40
CA THR A 150 -1.38 -6.24 -11.61
C THR A 150 -0.15 -5.41 -11.95
N ASP A 151 -0.30 -4.43 -12.86
CA ASP A 151 0.81 -3.53 -13.24
C ASP A 151 1.34 -2.80 -12.01
N CYS A 152 0.46 -2.16 -11.27
CA CYS A 152 0.79 -1.52 -10.00
C CYS A 152 -0.32 -1.76 -8.97
N CYS A 153 -0.03 -1.47 -7.72
CA CYS A 153 -0.97 -1.64 -6.62
C CYS A 153 -1.49 -0.28 -6.14
N PRO A 154 -2.82 -0.12 -5.93
CA PRO A 154 -3.35 1.10 -5.31
C PRO A 154 -2.71 1.40 -3.97
N GLY A 155 -2.15 2.61 -3.86
CA GLY A 155 -1.32 3.08 -2.74
C GLY A 155 0.13 3.32 -3.13
N PHE A 156 0.66 2.55 -4.10
CA PHE A 156 2.05 2.69 -4.53
C PHE A 156 2.31 4.01 -5.27
N GLY A 157 1.46 4.41 -6.22
CA GLY A 157 1.67 5.63 -6.99
C GLY A 157 1.78 6.87 -6.10
N SER A 158 0.97 6.95 -5.05
CA SER A 158 1.00 8.06 -4.09
C SER A 158 2.24 8.04 -3.19
N VAL A 159 2.66 6.87 -2.69
CA VAL A 159 3.91 6.79 -1.93
C VAL A 159 5.13 7.08 -2.79
N ALA A 160 5.14 6.62 -4.05
CA ALA A 160 6.19 6.92 -5.01
C ALA A 160 6.32 8.43 -5.24
N LYS A 161 5.18 9.12 -5.42
CA LYS A 161 5.15 10.59 -5.55
C LYS A 161 5.70 11.27 -4.30
N TYR A 162 5.26 10.85 -3.12
CA TYR A 162 5.75 11.39 -1.85
C TYR A 162 7.28 11.27 -1.74
N ILE A 163 7.83 10.09 -2.02
CA ILE A 163 9.28 9.84 -1.92
C ILE A 163 10.05 10.63 -2.97
N ALA A 164 9.58 10.69 -4.23
CA ALA A 164 10.23 11.48 -5.27
C ALA A 164 10.28 12.97 -4.90
N VAL A 165 9.17 13.55 -4.44
CA VAL A 165 9.09 14.97 -4.06
C VAL A 165 9.91 15.23 -2.81
N SER A 166 9.78 14.44 -1.75
CA SER A 166 10.52 14.63 -0.50
C SER A 166 12.03 14.52 -0.72
N THR A 167 12.48 13.58 -1.56
CA THR A 167 13.88 13.43 -1.93
C THR A 167 14.38 14.67 -2.70
N ARG A 168 13.59 15.19 -3.65
CA ARG A 168 13.94 16.39 -4.44
C ARG A 168 14.06 17.62 -3.56
N GLU A 169 13.06 17.88 -2.70
CA GLU A 169 13.04 19.04 -1.82
C GLU A 169 14.19 19.01 -0.79
N ALA A 170 14.40 17.87 -0.15
CA ALA A 170 15.52 17.68 0.77
C ALA A 170 16.88 17.84 0.07
N SER A 171 16.97 17.41 -1.20
CA SER A 171 18.19 17.60 -2.01
C SER A 171 18.48 19.08 -2.28
N PHE A 172 17.45 19.88 -2.56
CA PHE A 172 17.61 21.34 -2.73
C PHE A 172 18.05 22.03 -1.44
N ASP A 173 17.50 21.60 -0.29
CA ASP A 173 17.95 22.14 1.01
C ASP A 173 19.42 21.83 1.24
N VAL A 174 19.85 20.58 1.10
CA VAL A 174 21.26 20.19 1.27
C VAL A 174 22.16 20.91 0.27
N ALA A 175 21.78 20.97 -1.00
CA ALA A 175 22.54 21.66 -2.05
C ALA A 175 22.80 23.13 -1.68
N SER A 176 21.78 23.82 -1.11
CA SER A 176 21.84 25.24 -0.76
C SER A 176 22.89 25.55 0.30
N MET A 177 23.20 24.63 1.20
CA MET A 177 24.15 24.82 2.30
C MET A 177 25.38 23.90 2.23
N SER A 178 25.49 23.05 1.25
CA SER A 178 26.52 22.01 1.14
C SER A 178 27.94 22.52 1.17
N LYS A 179 28.18 23.78 0.73
CA LYS A 179 29.50 24.38 0.68
C LYS A 179 30.16 24.46 2.07
N THR A 180 29.39 24.75 3.10
CA THR A 180 29.90 25.00 4.45
C THR A 180 29.29 24.10 5.54
N SER A 181 28.29 23.29 5.20
CA SER A 181 27.54 22.50 6.19
C SER A 181 27.33 21.05 5.72
N THR A 182 26.11 20.56 5.81
CA THR A 182 25.70 19.19 5.50
C THR A 182 26.01 18.80 4.07
N LYS A 183 26.60 17.63 3.88
CA LYS A 183 26.95 17.07 2.57
C LYS A 183 26.02 15.95 2.12
N VAL A 184 25.44 15.24 3.07
CA VAL A 184 24.62 14.06 2.78
C VAL A 184 23.29 14.14 3.53
N PHE A 185 22.20 13.90 2.83
CA PHE A 185 20.90 13.63 3.41
C PHE A 185 20.50 12.18 3.14
N ILE A 186 19.96 11.50 4.14
CA ILE A 186 19.56 10.08 4.04
C ILE A 186 18.07 9.99 4.34
N LEU A 187 17.30 9.46 3.40
CA LEU A 187 15.86 9.19 3.59
C LEU A 187 15.61 7.68 3.68
N GLU A 188 15.17 7.23 4.85
CA GLU A 188 14.72 5.86 5.05
C GLU A 188 13.27 5.70 4.58
N VAL A 189 13.02 4.64 3.80
CA VAL A 189 11.70 4.33 3.23
C VAL A 189 11.30 2.89 3.53
N MET A 190 9.99 2.62 3.48
CA MET A 190 9.45 1.27 3.56
C MET A 190 9.87 0.42 2.35
N GLY A 191 9.76 -0.89 2.47
CA GLY A 191 10.09 -1.85 1.43
C GLY A 191 10.96 -2.99 1.99
N ARG A 192 10.32 -3.97 2.64
CA ARG A 192 11.07 -5.05 3.32
C ARG A 192 11.75 -5.99 2.33
N HIS A 193 11.04 -6.40 1.26
CA HIS A 193 11.50 -7.42 0.32
C HIS A 193 11.74 -6.86 -1.06
N ALA A 194 10.99 -5.85 -1.47
CA ALA A 194 11.07 -5.23 -2.79
C ALA A 194 11.35 -3.73 -2.71
N GLY A 195 12.24 -3.24 -3.54
CA GLY A 195 12.77 -1.88 -3.54
C GLY A 195 11.94 -0.86 -4.34
N TRP A 196 10.68 -1.17 -4.66
CA TRP A 196 9.82 -0.30 -5.47
C TRP A 196 9.72 1.13 -4.92
N ILE A 197 9.56 1.28 -3.60
CA ILE A 197 9.44 2.59 -2.96
C ILE A 197 10.79 3.33 -3.00
N ALA A 198 11.89 2.63 -2.74
CA ALA A 198 13.22 3.22 -2.82
C ALA A 198 13.56 3.68 -4.25
N ALA A 199 13.18 2.88 -5.26
CA ALA A 199 13.35 3.20 -6.67
C ALA A 199 12.68 4.53 -7.06
N ALA A 200 11.53 4.85 -6.44
CA ALA A 200 10.84 6.12 -6.67
C ALA A 200 11.68 7.35 -6.29
N GLY A 201 12.62 7.21 -5.36
CA GLY A 201 13.59 8.26 -5.04
C GLY A 201 14.43 8.68 -6.24
N GLY A 202 14.67 7.78 -7.21
CA GLY A 202 15.37 8.08 -8.45
C GLY A 202 14.62 9.05 -9.38
N LEU A 203 13.29 9.21 -9.20
CA LEU A 203 12.51 10.21 -9.92
C LEU A 203 12.77 11.65 -9.43
N ALA A 204 13.44 11.83 -8.29
CA ALA A 204 13.85 13.15 -7.80
C ALA A 204 14.76 13.86 -8.80
N SER A 205 15.62 13.12 -9.50
CA SER A 205 16.48 13.62 -10.58
C SER A 205 15.75 13.55 -11.92
N SER A 206 15.95 14.51 -12.79
CA SER A 206 15.42 14.57 -14.16
C SER A 206 16.45 15.21 -15.10
N PRO A 207 16.32 15.07 -16.45
CA PRO A 207 17.24 15.70 -17.38
C PRO A 207 17.39 17.20 -17.17
N ASP A 208 16.31 17.90 -16.79
CA ASP A 208 16.30 19.33 -16.56
C ASP A 208 16.72 19.73 -15.13
N CYS A 209 16.86 18.77 -14.23
CA CYS A 209 17.21 18.99 -12.83
C CYS A 209 17.97 17.78 -12.29
N GLU A 210 19.28 17.76 -12.55
CA GLU A 210 20.14 16.66 -12.09
C GLU A 210 20.38 16.72 -10.59
N ILE A 211 20.06 15.64 -9.90
CA ILE A 211 20.22 15.47 -8.45
C ILE A 211 21.02 14.19 -8.20
N PRO A 212 22.14 14.24 -7.42
CA PRO A 212 22.92 13.06 -7.09
C PRO A 212 22.17 12.21 -6.05
N VAL A 213 21.39 11.24 -6.53
CA VAL A 213 20.66 10.29 -5.69
C VAL A 213 21.35 8.93 -5.72
N VAL A 214 21.66 8.40 -4.54
CA VAL A 214 22.16 7.04 -4.33
C VAL A 214 21.05 6.23 -3.67
N ILE A 215 20.68 5.10 -4.25
CA ILE A 215 19.58 4.27 -3.77
C ILE A 215 20.16 2.95 -3.24
N LEU A 216 19.71 2.54 -2.05
CA LEU A 216 20.02 1.25 -1.47
C LEU A 216 18.78 0.36 -1.50
N PHE A 217 18.86 -0.70 -2.31
CA PHE A 217 17.77 -1.62 -2.59
C PHE A 217 17.86 -2.90 -1.75
N PRO A 218 16.73 -3.49 -1.34
CA PRO A 218 16.74 -4.79 -0.65
C PRO A 218 17.16 -5.95 -1.58
N GLU A 219 17.05 -5.79 -2.92
CA GLU A 219 17.50 -6.75 -3.93
C GLU A 219 19.00 -6.76 -4.12
N VAL A 220 19.71 -5.73 -3.67
CA VAL A 220 21.16 -5.59 -3.83
C VAL A 220 21.84 -5.77 -2.49
N THR A 221 22.73 -6.76 -2.40
CA THR A 221 23.54 -6.95 -1.19
C THR A 221 24.41 -5.72 -0.93
N PHE A 222 24.31 -5.15 0.28
CA PHE A 222 25.03 -3.93 0.63
C PHE A 222 26.54 -4.15 0.68
N ASP A 223 27.24 -3.40 -0.14
CA ASP A 223 28.71 -3.34 -0.20
C ASP A 223 29.16 -1.97 0.33
N LYS A 224 29.75 -1.95 1.52
CA LYS A 224 30.16 -0.73 2.21
C LYS A 224 31.18 0.08 1.40
N GLU A 225 32.17 -0.58 0.77
CA GLU A 225 33.24 0.11 0.05
C GLU A 225 32.72 0.76 -1.23
N LYS A 226 31.91 0.03 -2.02
CA LYS A 226 31.29 0.56 -3.22
C LYS A 226 30.33 1.71 -2.89
N PHE A 227 29.56 1.58 -1.82
CA PHE A 227 28.65 2.62 -1.36
C PHE A 227 29.39 3.89 -0.99
N LEU A 228 30.44 3.80 -0.16
CA LEU A 228 31.26 4.96 0.23
C LEU A 228 31.92 5.62 -0.99
N ALA A 229 32.47 4.82 -1.91
CA ALA A 229 33.05 5.34 -3.14
C ALA A 229 32.02 6.09 -4.02
N LYS A 230 30.76 5.60 -4.08
CA LYS A 230 29.69 6.26 -4.81
C LYS A 230 29.29 7.58 -4.17
N VAL A 231 29.12 7.61 -2.84
CA VAL A 231 28.79 8.85 -2.09
C VAL A 231 29.91 9.88 -2.23
N ASP A 232 31.18 9.47 -2.07
CA ASP A 232 32.34 10.34 -2.22
C ASP A 232 32.41 10.97 -3.62
N ARG A 233 32.14 10.18 -4.66
CA ARG A 233 32.07 10.67 -6.06
C ARG A 233 30.97 11.71 -6.21
N CYS A 234 29.76 11.45 -5.73
CA CYS A 234 28.64 12.41 -5.79
C CYS A 234 29.01 13.73 -5.08
N VAL A 235 29.60 13.65 -3.88
CA VAL A 235 29.97 14.84 -3.13
C VAL A 235 31.10 15.63 -3.82
N LYS A 236 32.05 14.97 -4.45
CA LYS A 236 33.13 15.65 -5.21
C LYS A 236 32.62 16.35 -6.47
N GLU A 237 31.65 15.73 -7.14
CA GLU A 237 31.10 16.23 -8.40
C GLU A 237 30.06 17.33 -8.19
N PHE A 238 29.10 17.10 -7.29
CA PHE A 238 27.94 17.98 -7.08
C PHE A 238 28.01 18.82 -5.81
N GLY A 239 28.96 18.56 -4.92
CA GLY A 239 29.08 19.18 -3.60
C GLY A 239 28.22 18.55 -2.51
N TYR A 240 27.30 17.65 -2.85
CA TYR A 240 26.39 16.95 -1.93
C TYR A 240 25.93 15.61 -2.50
N CYS A 241 25.21 14.84 -1.69
CA CYS A 241 24.60 13.58 -2.09
C CYS A 241 23.29 13.35 -1.30
N SER A 242 22.27 12.84 -1.96
CA SER A 242 21.06 12.33 -1.31
C SER A 242 21.05 10.81 -1.39
N VAL A 243 20.77 10.15 -0.27
CA VAL A 243 20.66 8.68 -0.18
C VAL A 243 19.23 8.32 0.13
N VAL A 244 18.62 7.42 -0.65
CA VAL A 244 17.34 6.81 -0.33
C VAL A 244 17.61 5.37 0.03
N VAL A 245 17.24 4.95 1.24
CA VAL A 245 17.54 3.60 1.74
C VAL A 245 16.26 2.87 2.11
N SER A 246 16.07 1.69 1.53
CA SER A 246 14.98 0.80 1.94
C SER A 246 15.29 0.17 3.30
N GLU A 247 14.29 0.07 4.18
CA GLU A 247 14.40 -0.65 5.46
C GLU A 247 14.83 -2.11 5.31
N GLY A 248 14.60 -2.69 4.13
CA GLY A 248 14.87 -4.08 3.79
C GLY A 248 16.29 -4.37 3.28
N VAL A 249 17.20 -3.41 3.30
CA VAL A 249 18.58 -3.60 2.84
C VAL A 249 19.31 -4.62 3.73
N LYS A 250 20.02 -5.56 3.07
CA LYS A 250 20.74 -6.65 3.74
C LYS A 250 22.24 -6.56 3.51
N GLY A 251 22.99 -6.97 4.52
CA GLY A 251 24.44 -7.17 4.44
C GLY A 251 24.83 -8.47 3.75
N ASN A 252 26.14 -8.68 3.63
CA ASN A 252 26.73 -9.92 3.07
C ASN A 252 26.39 -11.20 3.86
N ASP A 253 25.99 -11.05 5.11
CA ASP A 253 25.54 -12.13 5.99
C ASP A 253 24.06 -12.49 5.80
N GLY A 254 23.36 -11.80 4.89
CA GLY A 254 21.93 -11.97 4.61
C GLY A 254 20.99 -11.36 5.65
N ASN A 255 21.54 -10.76 6.72
CA ASN A 255 20.75 -10.08 7.75
C ASN A 255 20.42 -8.66 7.32
N PHE A 256 19.26 -8.13 7.78
CA PHE A 256 18.93 -6.72 7.59
C PHE A 256 19.92 -5.83 8.33
N LEU A 257 20.35 -4.74 7.71
CA LEU A 257 21.27 -3.77 8.34
C LEU A 257 20.69 -3.16 9.63
N SER A 258 19.39 -3.13 9.77
CA SER A 258 18.65 -2.56 10.90
C SER A 258 18.01 -3.60 11.82
N ASP A 259 18.33 -4.89 11.70
CA ASP A 259 17.71 -5.94 12.53
C ASP A 259 18.12 -5.78 14.00
N GLN A 260 17.16 -5.42 14.84
CA GLN A 260 17.33 -5.29 16.29
C GLN A 260 16.83 -6.52 17.06
N GLY A 261 16.51 -7.62 16.37
CA GLY A 261 16.02 -8.87 16.96
C GLY A 261 14.56 -8.84 17.40
N LEU A 262 13.85 -7.73 17.21
CA LEU A 262 12.42 -7.63 17.51
C LEU A 262 11.57 -8.22 16.38
N ARG A 263 10.38 -8.74 16.73
CA ARG A 263 9.44 -9.33 15.77
C ARG A 263 8.04 -8.67 15.91
N ASP A 264 7.36 -8.47 14.77
CA ASP A 264 5.98 -7.97 14.75
C ASP A 264 4.95 -9.09 15.07
N ALA A 265 3.66 -8.74 15.11
CA ALA A 265 2.57 -9.68 15.38
C ALA A 265 2.45 -10.83 14.38
N PHE A 266 3.11 -10.75 13.22
CA PHE A 266 3.17 -11.80 12.20
C PHE A 266 4.47 -12.61 12.24
N GLY A 267 5.39 -12.30 13.19
CA GLY A 267 6.68 -12.96 13.32
C GLY A 267 7.76 -12.41 12.39
N HIS A 268 7.51 -11.34 11.65
CA HIS A 268 8.51 -10.68 10.82
C HIS A 268 9.45 -9.82 11.66
N ALA A 269 10.71 -9.66 11.22
CA ALA A 269 11.64 -8.71 11.83
C ALA A 269 11.01 -7.31 11.87
N GLN A 270 10.98 -6.68 13.04
CA GLN A 270 10.61 -5.28 13.15
C GLN A 270 11.78 -4.46 12.62
N LEU A 271 11.63 -3.95 11.39
CA LEU A 271 12.62 -3.13 10.71
C LEU A 271 12.42 -1.65 11.04
N GLY A 272 13.39 -0.84 10.67
CA GLY A 272 13.43 0.59 10.90
C GLY A 272 14.70 1.00 11.64
N GLY A 273 15.18 2.21 11.33
CA GLY A 273 16.44 2.72 11.87
C GLY A 273 17.66 2.32 11.03
N VAL A 274 17.49 1.97 9.77
CA VAL A 274 18.60 1.77 8.82
C VAL A 274 19.29 3.09 8.47
N ALA A 275 18.56 4.21 8.43
CA ALA A 275 19.15 5.52 8.13
C ALA A 275 20.29 5.92 9.09
N PRO A 276 20.16 5.80 10.43
CA PRO A 276 21.27 6.07 11.34
C PRO A 276 22.45 5.10 11.16
N VAL A 277 22.21 3.85 10.78
CA VAL A 277 23.28 2.89 10.47
C VAL A 277 24.09 3.37 9.26
N VAL A 278 23.41 3.71 8.17
CA VAL A 278 24.03 4.25 6.94
C VAL A 278 24.73 5.57 7.22
N ALA A 279 24.13 6.43 8.04
CA ALA A 279 24.71 7.70 8.46
C ALA A 279 26.06 7.51 9.20
N ASN A 280 26.13 6.56 10.12
CA ASN A 280 27.38 6.23 10.81
C ASN A 280 28.44 5.65 9.86
N ILE A 281 28.04 4.82 8.90
CA ILE A 281 28.95 4.31 7.86
C ILE A 281 29.59 5.47 7.08
N ILE A 282 28.81 6.46 6.67
CA ILE A 282 29.28 7.66 5.96
C ILE A 282 30.21 8.49 6.84
N LYS A 283 29.84 8.72 8.11
CA LYS A 283 30.66 9.46 9.07
C LYS A 283 32.03 8.82 9.27
N ASP A 284 32.02 7.52 9.56
CA ASP A 284 33.25 6.78 9.90
C ASP A 284 34.15 6.60 8.66
N GLY A 285 33.57 6.42 7.47
CA GLY A 285 34.30 6.17 6.24
C GLY A 285 34.78 7.44 5.53
N LEU A 286 33.99 8.52 5.55
CA LEU A 286 34.24 9.73 4.76
C LEU A 286 34.38 11.00 5.60
N GLY A 287 34.02 10.98 6.89
CA GLY A 287 34.06 12.17 7.75
C GLY A 287 33.05 13.25 7.35
N LEU A 288 32.06 12.95 6.52
CA LEU A 288 31.09 13.91 6.00
C LEU A 288 30.00 14.23 7.02
N LYS A 289 29.57 15.49 7.04
CA LYS A 289 28.41 15.92 7.81
C LYS A 289 27.14 15.47 7.11
N TYR A 290 26.22 14.87 7.87
CA TYR A 290 24.96 14.32 7.37
C TYR A 290 23.77 14.73 8.23
N HIS A 291 22.58 14.59 7.64
CA HIS A 291 21.30 14.48 8.31
C HIS A 291 20.50 13.33 7.72
N TRP A 292 19.52 12.85 8.47
CA TRP A 292 18.64 11.79 7.99
C TRP A 292 17.20 11.99 8.48
N GLY A 293 16.28 11.41 7.76
CA GLY A 293 14.87 11.33 8.11
C GLY A 293 14.33 9.94 7.82
N VAL A 294 13.30 9.54 8.58
CA VAL A 294 12.55 8.32 8.35
C VAL A 294 11.16 8.72 7.86
N ALA A 295 10.80 8.29 6.66
CA ALA A 295 9.48 8.59 6.09
C ALA A 295 8.36 7.87 6.84
N ASP A 296 8.61 6.66 7.34
CA ASP A 296 7.71 5.82 8.13
C ASP A 296 6.23 5.95 7.68
N TYR A 297 5.30 6.18 8.58
CA TYR A 297 3.87 6.30 8.25
C TYR A 297 3.53 7.55 7.44
N LEU A 298 4.36 8.59 7.45
CA LEU A 298 4.11 9.80 6.66
C LEU A 298 4.00 9.48 5.17
N GLN A 299 4.87 8.60 4.65
CA GLN A 299 4.88 8.23 3.23
C GLN A 299 3.58 7.55 2.76
N ARG A 300 2.90 6.79 3.62
CA ARG A 300 1.66 6.10 3.26
C ARG A 300 0.38 6.85 3.66
N ALA A 301 0.50 7.92 4.43
CA ALA A 301 -0.62 8.72 4.92
C ALA A 301 -0.78 10.06 4.19
N ALA A 302 0.18 10.44 3.33
CA ALA A 302 0.28 11.76 2.72
C ALA A 302 -0.78 11.99 1.62
N ARG A 303 -2.07 12.03 1.99
CA ARG A 303 -3.18 12.25 1.03
C ARG A 303 -3.09 13.60 0.32
N HIS A 304 -2.51 14.61 0.98
CA HIS A 304 -2.33 15.97 0.44
C HIS A 304 -1.44 16.01 -0.81
N ILE A 305 -0.64 14.98 -1.06
CA ILE A 305 0.25 14.87 -2.23
C ILE A 305 -0.04 13.60 -3.06
N ALA A 306 -1.18 12.95 -2.87
CA ALA A 306 -1.51 11.75 -3.59
C ALA A 306 -1.46 11.95 -5.12
N SER A 307 -1.03 10.91 -5.84
CA SER A 307 -1.09 10.87 -7.29
C SER A 307 -2.55 10.75 -7.74
N LYS A 308 -2.96 11.57 -8.72
CA LYS A 308 -4.28 11.48 -9.34
C LYS A 308 -4.47 10.13 -10.01
N THR A 309 -3.45 9.63 -10.72
CA THR A 309 -3.45 8.30 -11.34
C THR A 309 -3.78 7.22 -10.30
N ASP A 310 -3.13 7.25 -9.14
CA ASP A 310 -3.32 6.26 -8.07
C ASP A 310 -4.73 6.35 -7.44
N VAL A 311 -5.25 7.58 -7.23
CA VAL A 311 -6.62 7.79 -6.73
C VAL A 311 -7.66 7.22 -7.70
N GLU A 312 -7.50 7.48 -9.01
CA GLU A 312 -8.40 6.97 -10.05
C GLU A 312 -8.34 5.44 -10.14
N GLN A 313 -7.15 4.86 -10.08
CA GLN A 313 -6.94 3.41 -10.08
C GLN A 313 -7.54 2.76 -8.82
N ALA A 314 -7.31 3.32 -7.64
CA ALA A 314 -7.86 2.81 -6.39
C ALA A 314 -9.39 2.77 -6.42
N TYR A 315 -10.02 3.86 -6.89
CA TYR A 315 -11.47 3.91 -7.07
C TYR A 315 -11.98 2.87 -8.07
N ALA A 316 -11.31 2.75 -9.22
CA ALA A 316 -11.67 1.79 -10.26
C ALA A 316 -11.58 0.33 -9.78
N MET A 317 -10.59 0.00 -8.94
CA MET A 317 -10.47 -1.34 -8.34
C MET A 317 -11.65 -1.64 -7.41
N GLY A 318 -12.05 -0.66 -6.58
CA GLY A 318 -13.24 -0.80 -5.73
C GLY A 318 -14.53 -0.99 -6.53
N LYS A 319 -14.72 -0.19 -7.57
CA LYS A 319 -15.84 -0.30 -8.50
C LYS A 319 -15.89 -1.66 -9.18
N ALA A 320 -14.79 -2.07 -9.80
CA ALA A 320 -14.69 -3.34 -10.52
C ALA A 320 -14.94 -4.56 -9.61
N ALA A 321 -14.51 -4.49 -8.35
CA ALA A 321 -14.79 -5.56 -7.39
C ALA A 321 -16.30 -5.82 -7.23
N VAL A 322 -17.10 -4.77 -7.16
CA VAL A 322 -18.56 -4.88 -7.09
C VAL A 322 -19.14 -5.40 -8.41
N GLU A 323 -18.69 -4.86 -9.54
CA GLU A 323 -19.14 -5.27 -10.87
C GLU A 323 -18.85 -6.77 -11.12
N TYR A 324 -17.68 -7.27 -10.72
CA TYR A 324 -17.33 -8.68 -10.81
C TYR A 324 -18.22 -9.55 -9.91
N ALA A 325 -18.45 -9.12 -8.67
CA ALA A 325 -19.31 -9.86 -7.75
C ALA A 325 -20.75 -10.01 -8.27
N ILE A 326 -21.36 -8.93 -8.77
CA ILE A 326 -22.72 -8.96 -9.32
C ILE A 326 -22.80 -9.70 -10.66
N ALA A 327 -21.69 -9.81 -11.41
CA ALA A 327 -21.57 -10.66 -12.60
C ALA A 327 -21.40 -12.15 -12.26
N GLY A 328 -21.27 -12.51 -10.97
CA GLY A 328 -21.15 -13.88 -10.51
C GLY A 328 -19.71 -14.40 -10.40
N HIS A 329 -18.71 -13.54 -10.57
CA HIS A 329 -17.31 -13.93 -10.34
C HIS A 329 -17.07 -14.13 -8.84
N ASN A 330 -16.20 -15.10 -8.53
CA ASN A 330 -15.84 -15.45 -7.15
C ASN A 330 -14.34 -15.75 -7.07
N SER A 331 -13.73 -15.52 -5.92
CA SER A 331 -12.29 -15.77 -5.68
C SER A 331 -11.38 -15.05 -6.69
N VAL A 332 -11.70 -13.79 -7.00
CA VAL A 332 -10.96 -12.97 -7.96
C VAL A 332 -10.53 -11.64 -7.35
N MET A 333 -9.57 -11.00 -8.02
CA MET A 333 -9.07 -9.65 -7.75
C MET A 333 -9.12 -8.83 -9.03
N PRO A 334 -9.71 -7.62 -9.04
CA PRO A 334 -9.51 -6.67 -10.15
C PRO A 334 -8.04 -6.24 -10.21
N THR A 335 -7.53 -6.07 -11.42
CA THR A 335 -6.13 -5.72 -11.69
C THR A 335 -6.03 -4.50 -12.58
N ILE A 336 -4.93 -3.79 -12.47
CA ILE A 336 -4.55 -2.71 -13.38
C ILE A 336 -3.73 -3.34 -14.50
N VAL A 337 -4.15 -3.12 -15.75
CA VAL A 337 -3.47 -3.62 -16.94
C VAL A 337 -2.95 -2.43 -17.73
N ARG A 338 -1.64 -2.23 -17.75
CA ARG A 338 -0.97 -1.18 -18.53
C ARG A 338 -1.12 -1.47 -20.01
N GLN A 339 -1.56 -0.48 -20.77
CA GLN A 339 -1.73 -0.54 -22.23
C GLN A 339 -0.61 0.21 -22.96
N SER A 340 -0.18 1.36 -22.42
CA SER A 340 0.91 2.18 -22.97
C SER A 340 1.50 3.09 -21.90
N ASN A 341 2.74 3.56 -22.14
CA ASN A 341 3.48 4.46 -21.25
C ASN A 341 3.31 5.94 -21.60
N ALA A 342 3.31 6.27 -22.90
CA ALA A 342 3.24 7.65 -23.40
C ALA A 342 2.27 7.76 -24.58
N PRO A 343 1.03 8.27 -24.41
CA PRO A 343 0.44 8.62 -23.13
C PRO A 343 0.15 7.38 -22.28
N TYR A 344 0.21 7.53 -20.95
CA TYR A 344 -0.14 6.42 -20.07
C TYR A 344 -1.61 6.05 -20.20
N LYS A 345 -1.84 4.79 -20.52
CA LYS A 345 -3.19 4.22 -20.60
C LYS A 345 -3.22 2.89 -19.85
N TRP A 346 -4.30 2.67 -19.16
CA TRP A 346 -4.55 1.44 -18.42
C TRP A 346 -6.03 1.03 -18.53
N THR A 347 -6.28 -0.24 -18.30
CA THR A 347 -7.62 -0.83 -18.23
C THR A 347 -7.73 -1.71 -17.00
N VAL A 348 -8.96 -2.10 -16.68
CA VAL A 348 -9.23 -3.05 -15.60
C VAL A 348 -9.21 -4.47 -16.14
N GLY A 349 -8.43 -5.33 -15.51
CA GLY A 349 -8.37 -6.76 -15.72
C GLY A 349 -8.81 -7.53 -14.48
N MET A 350 -8.68 -8.86 -14.52
CA MET A 350 -9.07 -9.76 -13.45
C MET A 350 -8.03 -10.86 -13.25
N ALA A 351 -7.70 -11.16 -11.99
CA ALA A 351 -6.85 -12.29 -11.62
C ALA A 351 -7.59 -13.26 -10.70
N GLN A 352 -7.31 -14.55 -10.83
CA GLN A 352 -7.77 -15.56 -9.88
C GLN A 352 -6.96 -15.47 -8.59
N LEU A 353 -7.60 -15.53 -7.42
CA LEU A 353 -6.89 -15.41 -6.13
C LEU A 353 -5.89 -16.54 -5.89
N SER A 354 -6.10 -17.71 -6.47
CA SER A 354 -5.13 -18.81 -6.43
C SER A 354 -3.77 -18.46 -7.03
N ASN A 355 -3.71 -17.46 -7.93
CA ASN A 355 -2.50 -16.99 -8.56
C ASN A 355 -1.92 -15.73 -7.88
N VAL A 356 -2.64 -15.17 -6.91
CA VAL A 356 -2.26 -13.95 -6.18
C VAL A 356 -1.83 -14.27 -4.75
N ALA A 357 -2.56 -15.16 -4.08
CA ALA A 357 -2.31 -15.50 -2.69
C ALA A 357 -0.94 -16.14 -2.49
N ASN A 358 -0.19 -15.63 -1.50
CA ASN A 358 1.15 -16.12 -1.15
C ASN A 358 2.21 -15.98 -2.27
N VAL A 359 2.01 -15.06 -3.22
CA VAL A 359 2.98 -14.73 -4.27
C VAL A 359 3.34 -13.24 -4.14
N GLU A 360 4.63 -12.92 -4.18
CA GLU A 360 5.14 -11.55 -4.16
C GLU A 360 5.71 -11.16 -5.54
N LYS A 361 5.38 -9.95 -6.00
CA LYS A 361 5.96 -9.34 -7.20
C LYS A 361 7.23 -8.59 -6.82
N MET A 362 8.37 -9.17 -7.12
CA MET A 362 9.67 -8.53 -6.94
C MET A 362 9.91 -7.45 -7.99
N MET A 363 10.78 -6.49 -7.67
CA MET A 363 11.23 -5.50 -8.63
C MET A 363 12.16 -6.16 -9.67
N PRO A 364 11.94 -5.95 -10.98
CA PRO A 364 12.80 -6.52 -12.01
C PRO A 364 14.26 -6.06 -11.89
N ALA A 365 15.21 -6.99 -12.06
CA ALA A 365 16.63 -6.67 -11.96
C ALA A 365 17.08 -5.60 -12.97
N GLU A 366 16.47 -5.59 -14.16
CA GLU A 366 16.70 -4.59 -15.20
C GLU A 366 16.25 -3.18 -14.84
N PHE A 367 15.55 -3.00 -13.73
CA PHE A 367 15.17 -1.68 -13.21
C PHE A 367 16.25 -1.04 -12.36
N ILE A 368 17.21 -1.82 -11.90
CA ILE A 368 18.35 -1.35 -11.10
C ILE A 368 19.53 -1.08 -12.04
N SER A 369 20.20 0.07 -11.88
CA SER A 369 21.39 0.40 -12.66
C SER A 369 22.54 -0.58 -12.41
N ASP A 370 23.45 -0.74 -13.37
CA ASP A 370 24.57 -1.70 -13.33
C ASP A 370 25.48 -1.52 -12.09
N ASP A 371 25.59 -0.29 -11.57
CA ASP A 371 26.35 -0.01 -10.34
C ASP A 371 25.59 -0.37 -9.06
N GLY A 372 24.32 -0.74 -9.15
CA GLY A 372 23.45 -1.12 -8.04
C GLY A 372 22.91 0.03 -7.19
N PHE A 373 23.12 1.30 -7.60
CA PHE A 373 22.81 2.49 -6.79
C PHE A 373 21.80 3.47 -7.41
N GLY A 374 21.19 3.11 -8.53
CA GLY A 374 20.25 3.96 -9.24
C GLY A 374 19.17 3.19 -9.97
N ILE A 375 18.31 3.92 -10.68
CA ILE A 375 17.27 3.35 -11.54
C ILE A 375 17.66 3.47 -13.02
N THR A 376 17.24 2.49 -13.80
CA THR A 376 17.42 2.52 -15.28
C THR A 376 16.36 3.40 -15.95
N PRO A 377 16.54 3.76 -17.24
CA PRO A 377 15.49 4.38 -18.04
C PRO A 377 14.19 3.58 -18.08
N ALA A 378 14.25 2.24 -18.12
CA ALA A 378 13.08 1.38 -18.10
C ALA A 378 12.29 1.49 -16.78
N CYS A 379 12.99 1.56 -15.63
CA CYS A 379 12.36 1.81 -14.35
C CYS A 379 11.70 3.19 -14.30
N ARG A 380 12.38 4.22 -14.80
CA ARG A 380 11.84 5.58 -14.88
C ARG A 380 10.57 5.63 -15.74
N GLU A 381 10.60 4.99 -16.91
CA GLU A 381 9.43 4.89 -17.79
C GLU A 381 8.24 4.20 -17.12
N TYR A 382 8.51 3.16 -16.33
CA TYR A 382 7.48 2.48 -15.54
C TYR A 382 6.90 3.36 -14.44
N LEU A 383 7.75 4.05 -13.67
CA LEU A 383 7.36 4.80 -12.46
C LEU A 383 6.73 6.16 -12.78
N SER A 384 7.22 6.87 -13.80
CA SER A 384 6.83 8.27 -14.08
C SER A 384 5.33 8.47 -14.19
N PRO A 385 4.56 7.68 -14.95
CA PRO A 385 3.13 7.91 -15.08
C PRO A 385 2.33 7.58 -13.81
N LEU A 386 2.90 6.78 -12.90
CA LEU A 386 2.22 6.40 -11.65
C LEU A 386 2.19 7.55 -10.64
N ILE A 387 3.08 8.53 -10.76
CA ILE A 387 3.13 9.71 -9.88
C ILE A 387 2.42 10.93 -10.47
N GLU A 388 1.85 10.81 -11.67
CA GLU A 388 1.29 11.94 -12.40
C GLU A 388 -0.05 12.43 -11.85
N GLY A 389 -0.25 13.73 -12.01
CA GLY A 389 -1.47 14.47 -11.70
C GLY A 389 -1.64 14.75 -10.20
N GLU A 390 -2.35 15.85 -9.94
CA GLU A 390 -2.67 16.33 -8.60
C GLU A 390 -4.15 16.05 -8.30
N ASP A 391 -4.38 15.51 -7.11
CA ASP A 391 -5.71 15.30 -6.54
C ASP A 391 -5.70 15.77 -5.08
N TYR A 392 -5.68 17.09 -4.92
CA TYR A 392 -5.64 17.70 -3.59
C TYR A 392 -6.97 17.52 -2.86
N PRO A 393 -6.94 17.21 -1.54
CA PRO A 393 -8.13 17.29 -0.72
C PRO A 393 -8.60 18.75 -0.60
N PRO A 394 -9.90 19.00 -0.32
CA PRO A 394 -10.33 20.35 0.05
C PRO A 394 -9.61 20.80 1.33
N TYR A 395 -9.36 22.11 1.44
CA TYR A 395 -8.73 22.71 2.61
C TYR A 395 -9.69 23.65 3.33
N LYS A 396 -9.64 23.63 4.66
CA LYS A 396 -10.39 24.54 5.52
C LYS A 396 -9.48 25.05 6.62
N ASN A 397 -9.39 26.35 6.76
CA ASN A 397 -8.54 26.99 7.79
C ASN A 397 -7.07 26.49 7.78
N GLY A 398 -6.51 26.25 6.59
CA GLY A 398 -5.12 25.82 6.41
C GLY A 398 -4.87 24.32 6.60
N LEU A 399 -5.86 23.51 6.93
CA LEU A 399 -5.76 22.05 7.05
C LEU A 399 -6.65 21.33 6.03
N PRO A 400 -6.28 20.15 5.57
CA PRO A 400 -7.16 19.34 4.74
C PRO A 400 -8.47 19.02 5.47
N ASP A 401 -9.58 19.19 4.79
CA ASP A 401 -10.93 18.91 5.32
C ASP A 401 -11.31 17.46 5.00
N TYR A 402 -10.98 16.56 5.91
CA TYR A 402 -11.24 15.14 5.77
C TYR A 402 -12.59 14.76 6.37
N VAL A 403 -13.32 13.89 5.68
CA VAL A 403 -14.61 13.42 6.18
C VAL A 403 -14.43 12.53 7.41
N ARG A 404 -15.32 12.71 8.38
CA ARG A 404 -15.53 11.79 9.49
C ARG A 404 -16.90 11.16 9.35
N LEU A 405 -16.93 9.85 9.17
CA LEU A 405 -18.16 9.08 9.06
C LEU A 405 -18.84 8.95 10.43
N LYS A 406 -20.17 8.81 10.42
CA LYS A 406 -20.95 8.52 11.63
C LYS A 406 -20.63 7.16 12.21
N ASN A 407 -20.28 6.19 11.35
CA ASN A 407 -19.96 4.81 11.72
C ASN A 407 -21.04 4.17 12.61
N VAL A 408 -22.30 4.27 12.17
CA VAL A 408 -23.47 3.76 12.90
C VAL A 408 -23.37 2.25 13.04
N ALA A 409 -23.41 1.75 14.27
CA ALA A 409 -23.29 0.34 14.56
C ALA A 409 -24.57 -0.42 14.13
N VAL A 410 -24.39 -1.61 13.58
CA VAL A 410 -25.47 -2.58 13.32
C VAL A 410 -25.77 -3.36 14.59
N ALA A 411 -27.04 -3.62 14.89
CA ALA A 411 -27.42 -4.43 16.04
C ALA A 411 -26.90 -5.87 15.90
N LYS A 412 -26.28 -6.37 16.98
CA LYS A 412 -25.79 -7.75 17.04
C LYS A 412 -26.97 -8.73 17.08
N LYS A 413 -26.81 -9.86 16.43
CA LYS A 413 -27.81 -10.95 16.34
C LYS A 413 -27.31 -12.25 16.99
N LEU A 414 -26.02 -12.35 17.22
CA LEU A 414 -25.38 -13.54 17.74
C LEU A 414 -24.72 -13.30 19.10
N SER A 415 -24.42 -14.36 19.82
CA SER A 415 -23.67 -14.30 21.08
C SER A 415 -22.27 -13.76 20.88
N GLU A 416 -21.69 -13.22 21.95
CA GLU A 416 -20.32 -12.71 21.97
C GLU A 416 -19.33 -13.81 21.56
N PHE A 417 -18.37 -13.43 20.72
CA PHE A 417 -17.25 -14.27 20.32
C PHE A 417 -15.94 -13.67 20.84
N LYS A 418 -15.17 -14.48 21.53
CA LYS A 418 -13.82 -14.11 22.02
C LYS A 418 -12.78 -14.57 21.01
N LEU A 419 -11.94 -13.63 20.57
CA LEU A 419 -10.80 -13.84 19.67
C LEU A 419 -9.68 -14.63 20.36
#